data_590b354deafcb51706317e55a93e5d63
#
_entry.id   590b354deafcb51706317e55a93e5d63
#
_cell.length_a   1.000
_cell.length_b   1.000
_cell.length_c   1.000
_cell.angle_alpha   90.00
_cell.angle_beta   90.00
_cell.angle_gamma   90.00
#
_symmetry.space_group_name_H-M   'P 1'
#
loop_
_entity.id
_entity.type
_entity.pdbx_description
1 polymer ?
#
loop_
_entity_poly.entity_id
_entity_poly.type
_entity_poly.pdbx_seq_one_letter_code
_entity_poly.pdbx_strand_id
1 'polypeptide(L)'
;EKTEGFLELGDGEFVLPATIIRGKDPGKTVLVTAGLHAGEYVGIQTLIELSKRLKPEKVKGQLVLVKVLNREDFEKRAGSISWEDGKNLNRVFPGRKDGTKMERLAAAITESLIRKADYYIDLHGGDDYEELTPYVYFAGVAKPEIVEASRKMAEQVDVPYMVQSNVSTGGAYNYAASTFHIPAVLLERGCMGTWEREEVDSMRRDVRNILCSIGAYNGIRSHSTYYPLKMDDVRYQCASVNGLWYPVKKPGDIVHQDEYLGEIRDYEGNVQEICRADMDGVILYQVSSLQVVEGGPVITYGNIVREKDERKTRIAQYWTRRSDSFLEQRRAELHSALAGRWMAELKKYLPEKKNLRILDVGCGTGFFTILLAKEGHQVTGIDLTPDMITHAKELAEEEKADCRFMVMDAEAPDFPDEEFDVIVSRNLTWTLPDAEHAYQEWFRVLKPGGVMINLDANYGAADFADTADL
;
A
#
# COMPACT_ATOMS: atom_id res chain seq x y z
N GLU A 1 -3.53 -26.55 19.26
CA GLU A 1 -4.80 -27.27 19.07
C GLU A 1 -5.54 -26.68 17.86
N LYS A 2 -6.21 -27.53 17.10
CA LYS A 2 -7.07 -27.12 15.96
C LYS A 2 -8.43 -27.77 16.13
N THR A 3 -9.49 -26.95 16.10
CA THR A 3 -10.87 -27.39 16.20
C THR A 3 -11.63 -26.92 14.96
N GLU A 4 -12.25 -27.85 14.25
CA GLU A 4 -13.13 -27.55 13.11
C GLU A 4 -14.57 -27.90 13.48
N GLY A 5 -15.51 -27.05 13.04
CA GLY A 5 -16.92 -27.25 13.33
C GLY A 5 -17.77 -26.04 13.01
N PHE A 6 -18.76 -25.79 13.82
CA PHE A 6 -19.68 -24.68 13.68
C PHE A 6 -19.66 -23.83 14.94
N LEU A 7 -19.74 -22.53 14.74
CA LEU A 7 -19.94 -21.52 15.80
C LEU A 7 -21.42 -21.16 15.84
N GLU A 8 -22.01 -21.24 17.01
CA GLU A 8 -23.38 -20.79 17.26
C GLU A 8 -23.33 -19.34 17.77
N LEU A 9 -24.00 -18.42 17.08
CA LEU A 9 -24.12 -17.02 17.42
C LEU A 9 -25.58 -16.64 17.62
N GLY A 10 -25.83 -15.54 18.33
CA GLY A 10 -27.20 -15.01 18.53
C GLY A 10 -28.12 -16.01 19.21
N ASP A 11 -27.65 -16.57 20.35
CA ASP A 11 -28.40 -17.61 21.12
C ASP A 11 -28.77 -18.83 20.29
N GLY A 12 -27.94 -19.21 19.30
CA GLY A 12 -28.13 -20.36 18.44
C GLY A 12 -28.90 -20.07 17.15
N GLU A 13 -29.30 -18.84 16.89
CA GLU A 13 -30.02 -18.46 15.66
C GLU A 13 -29.12 -18.63 14.40
N PHE A 14 -27.81 -18.35 14.53
CA PHE A 14 -26.87 -18.41 13.42
C PHE A 14 -25.80 -19.47 13.67
N VAL A 15 -25.59 -20.35 12.71
CA VAL A 15 -24.65 -21.47 12.79
C VAL A 15 -23.64 -21.36 11.65
N LEU A 16 -22.40 -20.94 11.95
CA LEU A 16 -21.40 -20.57 10.97
C LEU A 16 -20.23 -21.58 10.93
N PRO A 17 -19.81 -22.05 9.74
CA PRO A 17 -18.67 -22.97 9.62
C PRO A 17 -17.36 -22.28 9.94
N ALA A 18 -16.64 -22.79 10.93
CA ALA A 18 -15.42 -22.16 11.42
C ALA A 18 -14.32 -23.17 11.76
N THR A 19 -13.09 -22.64 11.83
CA THR A 19 -11.92 -23.34 12.36
C THR A 19 -11.23 -22.42 13.37
N ILE A 20 -11.00 -22.93 14.58
CA ILE A 20 -10.23 -22.24 15.61
C ILE A 20 -8.89 -22.94 15.74
N ILE A 21 -7.79 -22.18 15.61
CA ILE A 21 -6.43 -22.68 15.75
C ILE A 21 -5.77 -21.95 16.91
N ARG A 22 -5.45 -22.69 17.99
CA ARG A 22 -4.76 -22.15 19.17
C ARG A 22 -3.31 -22.60 19.18
N GLY A 23 -2.41 -21.63 19.28
CA GLY A 23 -1.00 -21.85 19.53
C GLY A 23 -0.73 -22.33 20.96
N LYS A 24 0.52 -22.70 21.23
CA LYS A 24 0.98 -22.99 22.61
C LYS A 24 1.33 -21.72 23.36
N ASP A 25 1.90 -20.75 22.65
CA ASP A 25 2.35 -19.49 23.22
C ASP A 25 1.20 -18.48 23.27
N PRO A 26 1.07 -17.69 24.34
CA PRO A 26 0.10 -16.62 24.42
C PRO A 26 0.39 -15.58 23.32
N GLY A 27 -0.67 -14.96 22.81
CA GLY A 27 -0.57 -13.96 21.74
C GLY A 27 -1.94 -13.39 21.41
N LYS A 28 -2.04 -12.78 20.26
CA LYS A 28 -3.21 -12.08 19.76
C LYS A 28 -4.27 -13.03 19.19
N THR A 29 -5.52 -12.60 19.27
CA THR A 29 -6.62 -13.22 18.55
C THR A 29 -6.80 -12.53 17.20
N VAL A 30 -6.64 -13.27 16.11
CA VAL A 30 -6.88 -12.78 14.76
C VAL A 30 -8.15 -13.41 14.21
N LEU A 31 -9.12 -12.56 13.86
CA LEU A 31 -10.33 -12.95 13.18
C LEU A 31 -10.11 -12.85 11.66
N VAL A 32 -10.41 -13.91 10.93
CA VAL A 32 -10.41 -13.92 9.47
C VAL A 32 -11.76 -14.43 8.99
N THR A 33 -12.44 -13.64 8.18
CA THR A 33 -13.80 -13.93 7.71
C THR A 33 -13.88 -13.99 6.20
N ALA A 34 -14.85 -14.75 5.67
CA ALA A 34 -15.20 -14.78 4.26
C ALA A 34 -16.70 -15.05 4.10
N GLY A 35 -17.23 -14.84 2.90
CA GLY A 35 -18.63 -15.11 2.59
C GLY A 35 -19.59 -14.24 3.40
N LEU A 36 -19.20 -12.98 3.64
CA LEU A 36 -20.10 -11.94 4.12
C LEU A 36 -21.11 -11.62 3.02
N HIS A 37 -20.63 -11.41 1.79
CA HIS A 37 -21.44 -11.52 0.60
C HIS A 37 -21.38 -12.98 0.10
N ALA A 38 -22.54 -13.55 -0.17
CA ALA A 38 -22.67 -14.97 -0.39
C ALA A 38 -22.14 -15.45 -1.76
N GLY A 39 -22.03 -14.54 -2.74
CA GLY A 39 -21.52 -14.81 -4.10
C GLY A 39 -20.00 -14.70 -4.26
N GLU A 40 -19.25 -14.34 -3.20
CA GLU A 40 -17.79 -14.10 -3.26
C GLU A 40 -17.02 -15.36 -2.81
N TYR A 41 -16.65 -16.22 -3.76
CA TYR A 41 -16.21 -17.58 -3.45
C TYR A 41 -14.69 -17.72 -3.19
N VAL A 42 -13.85 -16.82 -3.69
CA VAL A 42 -12.39 -16.90 -3.52
C VAL A 42 -11.99 -16.90 -2.04
N GLY A 43 -12.59 -15.99 -1.24
CA GLY A 43 -12.35 -15.91 0.20
C GLY A 43 -12.77 -17.17 0.94
N ILE A 44 -13.93 -17.72 0.59
CA ILE A 44 -14.48 -18.96 1.17
C ILE A 44 -13.51 -20.13 0.93
N GLN A 45 -13.12 -20.35 -0.33
CA GLN A 45 -12.19 -21.42 -0.69
C GLN A 45 -10.81 -21.22 -0.05
N THR A 46 -10.34 -19.97 0.04
CA THR A 46 -9.10 -19.60 0.73
C THR A 46 -9.12 -20.06 2.19
N LEU A 47 -10.19 -19.77 2.94
CA LEU A 47 -10.27 -20.17 4.36
C LEU A 47 -10.41 -21.68 4.54
N ILE A 48 -11.09 -22.38 3.63
CA ILE A 48 -11.13 -23.85 3.63
C ILE A 48 -9.72 -24.43 3.50
N GLU A 49 -8.88 -23.86 2.64
CA GLU A 49 -7.50 -24.35 2.46
C GLU A 49 -6.55 -23.91 3.57
N LEU A 50 -6.65 -22.66 4.05
CA LEU A 50 -5.87 -22.20 5.19
C LEU A 50 -6.16 -23.01 6.44
N SER A 51 -7.43 -23.35 6.69
CA SER A 51 -7.81 -24.20 7.83
C SER A 51 -7.09 -25.54 7.84
N LYS A 52 -6.80 -26.11 6.66
CA LYS A 52 -6.06 -27.37 6.51
C LYS A 52 -4.55 -27.17 6.63
N ARG A 53 -4.01 -26.09 6.09
CA ARG A 53 -2.54 -25.86 5.93
C ARG A 53 -1.89 -25.19 7.13
N LEU A 54 -2.60 -24.33 7.88
CA LEU A 54 -2.04 -23.68 9.06
C LEU A 54 -1.83 -24.67 10.17
N LYS A 55 -0.64 -24.65 10.77
CA LYS A 55 -0.20 -25.59 11.79
C LYS A 55 -0.27 -24.95 13.18
N PRO A 56 -0.94 -25.56 14.18
CA PRO A 56 -1.07 -24.98 15.53
C PRO A 56 0.26 -24.65 16.19
N GLU A 57 1.31 -25.45 15.96
CA GLU A 57 2.64 -25.23 16.52
C GLU A 57 3.35 -23.99 15.99
N LYS A 58 2.85 -23.40 14.89
CA LYS A 58 3.34 -22.13 14.30
C LYS A 58 2.47 -20.92 14.67
N VAL A 59 1.33 -21.13 15.30
CA VAL A 59 0.44 -20.05 15.73
C VAL A 59 0.88 -19.53 17.09
N LYS A 60 0.91 -18.20 17.23
CA LYS A 60 1.07 -17.49 18.50
C LYS A 60 -0.25 -16.79 18.83
N GLY A 61 -0.86 -17.19 19.94
CA GLY A 61 -2.23 -16.77 20.27
C GLY A 61 -3.29 -17.63 19.60
N GLN A 62 -4.28 -17.03 18.97
CA GLN A 62 -5.44 -17.72 18.40
C GLN A 62 -5.81 -17.16 17.03
N LEU A 63 -6.12 -18.04 16.08
CA LEU A 63 -6.73 -17.69 14.79
C LEU A 63 -8.18 -18.23 14.79
N VAL A 64 -9.12 -17.36 14.43
CA VAL A 64 -10.54 -17.69 14.26
C VAL A 64 -10.87 -17.48 12.78
N LEU A 65 -11.07 -18.58 12.04
CA LEU A 65 -11.35 -18.59 10.61
C LEU A 65 -12.82 -18.91 10.40
N VAL A 66 -13.64 -17.94 10.01
CA VAL A 66 -15.07 -18.13 9.71
C VAL A 66 -15.24 -18.20 8.20
N LYS A 67 -15.54 -19.39 7.69
CA LYS A 67 -15.49 -19.69 6.26
C LYS A 67 -16.62 -19.06 5.47
N VAL A 68 -17.82 -18.97 6.06
CA VAL A 68 -19.00 -18.37 5.44
C VAL A 68 -19.79 -17.64 6.53
N LEU A 69 -19.74 -16.30 6.53
CA LEU A 69 -20.47 -15.50 7.51
C LEU A 69 -21.98 -15.48 7.24
N ASN A 70 -22.38 -15.37 5.98
CA ASN A 70 -23.78 -15.36 5.58
C ASN A 70 -24.16 -16.70 4.93
N ARG A 71 -24.15 -17.74 5.77
CA ARG A 71 -24.36 -19.12 5.32
C ARG A 71 -25.73 -19.35 4.65
N GLU A 72 -26.79 -18.77 5.16
CA GLU A 72 -28.12 -19.02 4.62
C GLU A 72 -28.29 -18.42 3.22
N ASP A 73 -27.80 -17.22 2.99
CA ASP A 73 -27.80 -16.61 1.67
C ASP A 73 -26.89 -17.37 0.70
N PHE A 74 -25.73 -17.90 1.20
CA PHE A 74 -24.87 -18.78 0.42
C PHE A 74 -25.58 -20.03 -0.05
N GLU A 75 -26.31 -20.74 0.84
CA GLU A 75 -27.07 -21.96 0.51
C GLU A 75 -28.23 -21.66 -0.46
N LYS A 76 -28.68 -20.41 -0.56
CA LYS A 76 -29.75 -19.96 -1.47
C LYS A 76 -29.25 -19.29 -2.74
N ARG A 77 -27.91 -19.20 -2.92
CA ARG A 77 -27.28 -18.49 -4.05
C ARG A 77 -27.72 -17.02 -4.17
N ALA A 78 -27.90 -16.36 -3.04
CA ALA A 78 -28.02 -14.92 -3.03
C ALA A 78 -26.62 -14.29 -3.19
N GLY A 79 -26.55 -13.14 -3.86
CA GLY A 79 -25.30 -12.37 -3.99
C GLY A 79 -25.02 -11.53 -2.75
N SER A 80 -24.80 -10.22 -2.96
CA SER A 80 -24.54 -9.26 -1.87
C SER A 80 -25.81 -8.81 -1.13
N ILE A 81 -26.98 -9.01 -1.70
CA ILE A 81 -28.28 -8.63 -1.14
C ILE A 81 -29.01 -9.85 -0.62
N SER A 82 -29.38 -9.81 0.67
CA SER A 82 -30.12 -10.91 1.29
C SER A 82 -31.49 -11.12 0.66
N TRP A 83 -31.81 -12.37 0.37
CA TRP A 83 -33.10 -12.77 -0.18
C TRP A 83 -34.26 -12.57 0.82
N GLU A 84 -33.97 -12.55 2.16
CA GLU A 84 -35.00 -12.52 3.19
C GLU A 84 -35.45 -11.08 3.50
N ASP A 85 -34.53 -10.13 3.66
CA ASP A 85 -34.87 -8.77 4.09
C ASP A 85 -34.41 -7.69 3.12
N GLY A 86 -33.80 -8.07 1.98
CA GLY A 86 -33.36 -7.14 0.95
C GLY A 86 -32.18 -6.25 1.34
N LYS A 87 -31.46 -6.59 2.43
CA LYS A 87 -30.34 -5.79 2.94
C LYS A 87 -28.99 -6.38 2.58
N ASN A 88 -28.03 -5.49 2.37
CA ASN A 88 -26.63 -5.85 2.28
C ASN A 88 -26.04 -5.96 3.70
N LEU A 89 -25.56 -7.14 4.07
CA LEU A 89 -24.96 -7.37 5.40
C LEU A 89 -23.81 -6.42 5.69
N ASN A 90 -22.99 -6.08 4.68
CA ASN A 90 -21.86 -5.15 4.82
C ASN A 90 -22.28 -3.67 4.88
N ARG A 91 -23.55 -3.36 5.01
CA ARG A 91 -24.07 -1.99 5.18
C ARG A 91 -24.84 -1.81 6.49
N VAL A 92 -25.00 -2.88 7.28
CA VAL A 92 -25.82 -2.85 8.48
C VAL A 92 -25.04 -3.05 9.80
N PHE A 93 -23.72 -3.16 9.74
CA PHE A 93 -22.91 -3.20 10.97
C PHE A 93 -23.03 -1.90 11.77
N PRO A 94 -23.09 -1.94 13.12
CA PRO A 94 -22.85 -3.10 14.01
C PRO A 94 -24.04 -4.03 14.17
N GLY A 95 -25.15 -3.77 13.51
CA GLY A 95 -26.39 -4.52 13.62
C GLY A 95 -27.27 -4.13 14.81
N ARG A 96 -28.42 -4.81 14.93
CA ARG A 96 -29.39 -4.61 16.01
C ARG A 96 -30.00 -5.96 16.38
N LYS A 97 -30.05 -6.30 17.69
CA LYS A 97 -30.59 -7.56 18.19
C LYS A 97 -32.09 -7.73 17.92
N ASP A 98 -32.81 -6.63 17.86
CA ASP A 98 -34.26 -6.55 17.59
C ASP A 98 -34.58 -6.14 16.14
N GLY A 99 -33.59 -6.17 15.26
CA GLY A 99 -33.69 -5.76 13.88
C GLY A 99 -34.15 -6.86 12.91
N THR A 100 -34.00 -6.58 11.61
CA THR A 100 -34.21 -7.56 10.55
C THR A 100 -33.13 -8.65 10.62
N LYS A 101 -33.22 -9.68 9.78
CA LYS A 101 -32.31 -10.81 9.85
C LYS A 101 -30.85 -10.44 9.67
N MET A 102 -30.52 -9.60 8.65
CA MET A 102 -29.15 -9.15 8.45
C MET A 102 -28.67 -8.24 9.59
N GLU A 103 -29.54 -7.42 10.16
CA GLU A 103 -29.18 -6.62 11.35
C GLU A 103 -28.90 -7.48 12.58
N ARG A 104 -29.67 -8.56 12.80
CA ARG A 104 -29.41 -9.51 13.89
C ARG A 104 -28.14 -10.30 13.67
N LEU A 105 -27.88 -10.76 12.43
CA LEU A 105 -26.63 -11.44 12.08
C LEU A 105 -25.42 -10.53 12.28
N ALA A 106 -25.48 -9.27 11.82
CA ALA A 106 -24.43 -8.28 12.04
C ALA A 106 -24.17 -8.04 13.55
N ALA A 107 -25.25 -7.93 14.35
CA ALA A 107 -25.12 -7.78 15.81
C ALA A 107 -24.46 -9.03 16.45
N ALA A 108 -24.85 -10.22 16.06
CA ALA A 108 -24.26 -11.45 16.56
C ALA A 108 -22.77 -11.60 16.20
N ILE A 109 -22.38 -11.25 14.95
CA ILE A 109 -20.98 -11.21 14.48
C ILE A 109 -20.20 -10.18 15.30
N THR A 110 -20.75 -8.98 15.45
CA THR A 110 -20.09 -7.88 16.18
C THR A 110 -19.78 -8.30 17.62
N GLU A 111 -20.78 -8.76 18.35
CA GLU A 111 -20.64 -9.08 19.78
C GLU A 111 -19.82 -10.36 20.04
N SER A 112 -19.98 -11.37 19.20
CA SER A 112 -19.38 -12.68 19.45
C SER A 112 -18.00 -12.88 18.83
N LEU A 113 -17.69 -12.14 17.75
CA LEU A 113 -16.44 -12.30 16.98
C LEU A 113 -15.61 -11.03 16.97
N ILE A 114 -16.10 -9.93 16.38
CA ILE A 114 -15.29 -8.72 16.14
C ILE A 114 -14.76 -8.16 17.46
N ARG A 115 -15.62 -7.94 18.46
CA ARG A 115 -15.20 -7.38 19.77
C ARG A 115 -14.17 -8.20 20.54
N LYS A 116 -13.98 -9.45 20.17
CA LYS A 116 -13.03 -10.36 20.82
C LYS A 116 -11.71 -10.52 20.06
N ALA A 117 -11.57 -9.84 18.92
CA ALA A 117 -10.39 -9.89 18.10
C ALA A 117 -9.41 -8.76 18.45
N ASP A 118 -8.13 -9.00 18.27
CA ASP A 118 -7.07 -7.98 18.30
C ASP A 118 -6.76 -7.47 16.88
N TYR A 119 -7.02 -8.28 15.84
CA TYR A 119 -6.86 -7.96 14.42
C TYR A 119 -8.00 -8.56 13.62
N TYR A 120 -8.40 -7.89 12.55
CA TYR A 120 -9.46 -8.36 11.69
C TYR A 120 -9.06 -8.33 10.20
N ILE A 121 -9.28 -9.45 9.50
CA ILE A 121 -9.06 -9.62 8.07
C ILE A 121 -10.37 -10.09 7.45
N ASP A 122 -10.95 -9.31 6.54
CA ASP A 122 -12.18 -9.64 5.84
C ASP A 122 -11.89 -9.97 4.38
N LEU A 123 -12.36 -11.11 3.89
CA LEU A 123 -12.07 -11.60 2.55
C LEU A 123 -13.30 -11.44 1.67
N HIS A 124 -13.17 -10.61 0.65
CA HIS A 124 -14.17 -10.26 -0.34
C HIS A 124 -13.68 -10.51 -1.77
N GLY A 125 -14.53 -10.21 -2.74
CA GLY A 125 -14.26 -10.25 -4.16
C GLY A 125 -15.48 -9.80 -4.96
N GLY A 126 -15.42 -9.88 -6.29
CA GLY A 126 -16.59 -9.58 -7.12
C GLY A 126 -17.62 -10.70 -7.06
N ASP A 127 -18.87 -10.35 -6.75
CA ASP A 127 -20.00 -11.28 -6.81
C ASP A 127 -20.46 -11.55 -8.27
N ASP A 128 -21.63 -12.13 -8.48
CA ASP A 128 -22.11 -12.63 -9.77
C ASP A 128 -21.97 -11.66 -10.96
N TYR A 129 -21.96 -10.35 -10.70
CA TYR A 129 -21.98 -9.31 -11.73
C TYR A 129 -20.90 -8.25 -11.56
N GLU A 130 -19.87 -8.53 -10.79
CA GLU A 130 -18.78 -7.60 -10.52
C GLU A 130 -17.46 -8.11 -11.10
N GLU A 131 -16.86 -7.31 -11.99
CA GLU A 131 -15.51 -7.47 -12.50
C GLU A 131 -14.60 -6.48 -11.78
N LEU A 132 -13.47 -6.94 -11.24
CA LEU A 132 -12.52 -6.11 -10.49
C LEU A 132 -11.06 -6.42 -10.82
N THR A 133 -10.19 -5.45 -10.63
CA THR A 133 -8.76 -5.68 -10.45
C THR A 133 -8.49 -5.95 -8.97
N PRO A 134 -7.57 -6.86 -8.59
CA PRO A 134 -7.31 -7.12 -7.17
C PRO A 134 -6.83 -5.88 -6.42
N TYR A 135 -7.36 -5.62 -5.23
CA TYR A 135 -6.94 -4.53 -4.35
C TYR A 135 -7.26 -4.83 -2.88
N VAL A 136 -6.78 -3.99 -1.99
CA VAL A 136 -7.02 -4.13 -0.54
C VAL A 136 -7.50 -2.81 0.04
N TYR A 137 -8.54 -2.83 0.88
CA TYR A 137 -8.92 -1.71 1.73
C TYR A 137 -8.23 -1.81 3.08
N PHE A 138 -7.80 -0.66 3.61
CA PHE A 138 -7.48 -0.52 5.03
C PHE A 138 -8.32 0.58 5.66
N ALA A 139 -8.64 0.42 6.95
CA ALA A 139 -9.43 1.39 7.67
C ALA A 139 -8.66 2.70 7.84
N GLY A 140 -9.20 3.81 7.30
CA GLY A 140 -8.57 5.13 7.34
C GLY A 140 -9.18 6.09 8.36
N VAL A 141 -10.35 5.77 8.92
CA VAL A 141 -11.04 6.59 9.92
C VAL A 141 -11.05 5.87 11.27
N ALA A 142 -9.98 6.03 12.02
CA ALA A 142 -9.79 5.49 13.38
C ALA A 142 -8.71 6.31 14.11
N LYS A 143 -8.28 5.87 15.30
CA LYS A 143 -7.09 6.44 15.94
C LYS A 143 -5.85 6.26 15.06
N PRO A 144 -4.89 7.22 15.04
CA PRO A 144 -3.72 7.15 14.16
C PRO A 144 -2.95 5.82 14.23
N GLU A 145 -2.76 5.26 15.43
CA GLU A 145 -2.09 3.98 15.62
C GLU A 145 -2.84 2.79 15.02
N ILE A 146 -4.17 2.85 14.95
CA ILE A 146 -5.01 1.83 14.34
C ILE A 146 -4.97 1.93 12.81
N VAL A 147 -5.04 3.16 12.28
CA VAL A 147 -4.89 3.42 10.85
C VAL A 147 -3.53 2.91 10.36
N GLU A 148 -2.46 3.25 11.09
CA GLU A 148 -1.10 2.82 10.75
C GLU A 148 -0.94 1.30 10.81
N ALA A 149 -1.49 0.65 11.84
CA ALA A 149 -1.46 -0.81 11.93
C ALA A 149 -2.27 -1.48 10.79
N SER A 150 -3.42 -0.91 10.42
CA SER A 150 -4.23 -1.39 9.27
C SER A 150 -3.49 -1.20 7.94
N ARG A 151 -2.82 -0.06 7.75
CA ARG A 151 -1.99 0.21 6.59
C ARG A 151 -0.85 -0.80 6.45
N LYS A 152 -0.13 -1.07 7.55
CA LYS A 152 0.95 -2.09 7.57
C LYS A 152 0.45 -3.50 7.24
N MET A 153 -0.79 -3.85 7.60
CA MET A 153 -1.41 -5.10 7.17
C MET A 153 -1.69 -5.10 5.67
N ALA A 154 -2.22 -4.00 5.12
CA ALA A 154 -2.51 -3.86 3.69
C ALA A 154 -1.24 -3.96 2.82
N GLU A 155 -0.12 -3.42 3.27
CA GLU A 155 1.18 -3.50 2.59
C GLU A 155 1.73 -4.93 2.46
N GLN A 156 1.15 -5.92 3.16
CA GLN A 156 1.55 -7.32 3.03
C GLN A 156 0.79 -8.08 1.95
N VAL A 157 -0.17 -7.41 1.29
CA VAL A 157 -1.04 -8.00 0.27
C VAL A 157 -0.42 -7.78 -1.11
N ASP A 158 -0.31 -8.85 -1.90
CA ASP A 158 0.32 -8.82 -3.24
C ASP A 158 -0.69 -8.35 -4.30
N VAL A 159 -1.09 -7.09 -4.24
CA VAL A 159 -2.06 -6.44 -5.14
C VAL A 159 -1.52 -5.11 -5.64
N PRO A 160 -1.98 -4.63 -6.82
CA PRO A 160 -1.48 -3.35 -7.36
C PRO A 160 -1.94 -2.12 -6.57
N TYR A 161 -3.07 -2.19 -5.84
CA TYR A 161 -3.66 -1.02 -5.20
C TYR A 161 -4.07 -1.28 -3.77
N MET A 162 -3.86 -0.29 -2.88
CA MET A 162 -4.41 -0.26 -1.53
C MET A 162 -5.22 1.03 -1.32
N VAL A 163 -6.44 0.87 -0.86
CA VAL A 163 -7.41 1.96 -0.69
C VAL A 163 -7.56 2.32 0.78
N GLN A 164 -7.29 3.58 1.11
CA GLN A 164 -7.61 4.12 2.43
C GLN A 164 -9.11 4.42 2.49
N SER A 165 -9.83 3.70 3.32
CA SER A 165 -11.26 3.95 3.49
C SER A 165 -11.50 5.26 4.26
N ASN A 166 -12.37 6.11 3.70
CA ASN A 166 -12.73 7.41 4.29
C ASN A 166 -14.04 7.36 5.09
N VAL A 167 -14.53 6.16 5.40
CA VAL A 167 -15.75 5.96 6.20
C VAL A 167 -15.45 5.19 7.48
N SER A 168 -16.20 5.50 8.54
CA SER A 168 -16.06 4.90 9.87
C SER A 168 -17.09 3.82 10.17
N THR A 169 -18.12 3.72 9.32
CA THR A 169 -19.30 2.86 9.56
C THR A 169 -19.71 2.17 8.27
N GLY A 170 -20.71 1.30 8.36
CA GLY A 170 -21.26 0.57 7.22
C GLY A 170 -20.66 -0.83 7.09
N GLY A 171 -19.38 -0.95 6.77
CA GLY A 171 -18.67 -2.22 6.63
C GLY A 171 -18.12 -2.75 7.95
N ALA A 172 -18.00 -4.07 8.05
CA ALA A 172 -17.53 -4.76 9.24
C ALA A 172 -16.12 -4.29 9.68
N TYR A 173 -15.16 -4.24 8.74
CA TYR A 173 -13.78 -3.84 9.04
C TYR A 173 -13.64 -2.37 9.45
N ASN A 174 -14.40 -1.46 8.82
CA ASN A 174 -14.42 -0.04 9.21
C ASN A 174 -14.93 0.13 10.63
N TYR A 175 -16.02 -0.58 10.96
CA TYR A 175 -16.61 -0.52 12.30
C TYR A 175 -15.67 -1.13 13.36
N ALA A 176 -14.99 -2.23 13.04
CA ALA A 176 -13.97 -2.82 13.90
C ALA A 176 -12.87 -1.81 14.25
N ALA A 177 -12.36 -1.08 13.26
CA ALA A 177 -11.28 -0.11 13.48
C ALA A 177 -11.75 1.16 14.19
N SER A 178 -12.84 1.78 13.72
CA SER A 178 -13.30 3.06 14.23
C SER A 178 -13.85 2.98 15.66
N THR A 179 -14.59 1.92 15.97
CA THR A 179 -15.34 1.80 17.22
C THR A 179 -14.61 0.92 18.24
N PHE A 180 -14.05 -0.20 17.84
CA PHE A 180 -13.38 -1.13 18.77
C PHE A 180 -11.86 -0.99 18.78
N HIS A 181 -11.31 -0.10 17.94
CA HIS A 181 -9.87 0.14 17.84
C HIS A 181 -9.08 -1.14 17.46
N ILE A 182 -9.65 -1.93 16.58
CA ILE A 182 -9.08 -3.18 16.06
C ILE A 182 -8.53 -2.91 14.67
N PRO A 183 -7.20 -3.01 14.44
CA PRO A 183 -6.64 -2.91 13.09
C PRO A 183 -7.30 -3.88 12.13
N ALA A 184 -7.74 -3.37 10.97
CA ALA A 184 -8.57 -4.14 10.06
C ALA A 184 -8.28 -3.83 8.59
N VAL A 185 -8.36 -4.88 7.76
CA VAL A 185 -8.24 -4.80 6.29
C VAL A 185 -9.35 -5.63 5.65
N LEU A 186 -9.70 -5.24 4.41
CA LEU A 186 -10.60 -6.00 3.55
C LEU A 186 -9.90 -6.25 2.22
N LEU A 187 -9.77 -7.52 1.84
CA LEU A 187 -9.11 -7.94 0.61
C LEU A 187 -10.15 -8.23 -0.47
N GLU A 188 -9.93 -7.68 -1.67
CA GLU A 188 -10.79 -7.88 -2.85
C GLU A 188 -10.04 -8.70 -3.90
N ARG A 189 -10.48 -9.95 -4.13
CA ARG A 189 -9.94 -10.85 -5.17
C ARG A 189 -11.00 -11.77 -5.72
N GLY A 190 -10.87 -12.08 -7.03
CA GLY A 190 -11.85 -12.83 -7.79
C GLY A 190 -12.98 -11.93 -8.27
N CYS A 191 -13.71 -12.39 -9.27
CA CYS A 191 -14.76 -11.63 -9.91
C CYS A 191 -15.84 -12.55 -10.49
N MET A 192 -17.00 -11.99 -10.79
CA MET A 192 -18.12 -12.66 -11.48
C MET A 192 -18.55 -13.99 -10.83
N GLY A 193 -18.55 -14.05 -9.49
CA GLY A 193 -18.94 -15.25 -8.76
C GLY A 193 -18.08 -16.49 -9.11
N THR A 194 -16.82 -16.30 -9.50
CA THR A 194 -15.88 -17.37 -9.80
C THR A 194 -14.89 -17.61 -8.66
N TRP A 195 -14.08 -18.66 -8.75
CA TRP A 195 -13.05 -18.98 -7.76
C TRP A 195 -11.82 -19.61 -8.44
N GLU A 196 -11.22 -18.85 -9.31
CA GLU A 196 -10.04 -19.28 -10.05
C GLU A 196 -8.92 -19.70 -9.11
N ARG A 197 -8.22 -20.77 -9.47
CA ARG A 197 -7.16 -21.37 -8.63
C ARG A 197 -6.07 -20.35 -8.28
N GLU A 198 -5.68 -19.52 -9.22
CA GLU A 198 -4.66 -18.50 -9.07
C GLU A 198 -5.03 -17.44 -8.03
N GLU A 199 -6.29 -16.99 -8.04
CA GLU A 199 -6.80 -16.02 -7.06
C GLU A 199 -6.88 -16.60 -5.65
N VAL A 200 -7.31 -17.85 -5.52
CA VAL A 200 -7.32 -18.57 -4.23
C VAL A 200 -5.89 -18.72 -3.67
N ASP A 201 -4.93 -19.09 -4.53
CA ASP A 201 -3.53 -19.24 -4.12
C ASP A 201 -2.90 -17.90 -3.74
N SER A 202 -3.25 -16.82 -4.44
CA SER A 202 -2.80 -15.45 -4.16
C SER A 202 -3.38 -14.96 -2.83
N MET A 203 -4.71 -14.99 -2.64
CA MET A 203 -5.35 -14.58 -1.40
C MET A 203 -4.86 -15.38 -0.19
N ARG A 204 -4.57 -16.66 -0.37
CA ARG A 204 -3.99 -17.50 0.67
C ARG A 204 -2.57 -17.05 1.06
N ARG A 205 -1.73 -16.63 0.10
CA ARG A 205 -0.41 -16.04 0.37
C ARG A 205 -0.55 -14.72 1.11
N ASP A 206 -1.48 -13.87 0.69
CA ASP A 206 -1.75 -12.57 1.29
C ASP A 206 -2.13 -12.68 2.76
N VAL A 207 -3.14 -13.50 3.07
CA VAL A 207 -3.56 -13.74 4.47
C VAL A 207 -2.38 -14.27 5.30
N ARG A 208 -1.59 -15.21 4.76
CA ARG A 208 -0.43 -15.73 5.47
C ARG A 208 0.64 -14.67 5.70
N ASN A 209 0.91 -13.80 4.72
CA ASN A 209 1.85 -12.70 4.86
C ASN A 209 1.42 -11.73 5.97
N ILE A 210 0.13 -11.35 6.01
CA ILE A 210 -0.42 -10.54 7.10
C ILE A 210 -0.22 -11.24 8.45
N LEU A 211 -0.59 -12.52 8.57
CA LEU A 211 -0.44 -13.28 9.82
C LEU A 211 1.02 -13.36 10.30
N CYS A 212 1.96 -13.46 9.36
CA CYS A 212 3.40 -13.46 9.68
C CYS A 212 3.86 -12.05 10.13
N SER A 213 3.41 -10.99 9.45
CA SER A 213 3.85 -9.61 9.74
C SER A 213 3.38 -9.12 11.10
N ILE A 214 2.16 -9.48 11.52
CA ILE A 214 1.61 -9.14 12.85
C ILE A 214 2.07 -10.10 13.95
N GLY A 215 2.96 -11.05 13.64
CA GLY A 215 3.51 -12.01 14.59
C GLY A 215 2.53 -13.09 15.08
N ALA A 216 1.38 -13.28 14.43
CA ALA A 216 0.40 -14.30 14.78
C ALA A 216 0.75 -15.70 14.22
N TYR A 217 1.60 -15.77 13.21
CA TYR A 217 2.04 -17.03 12.61
C TYR A 217 3.56 -17.04 12.36
N ASN A 218 4.24 -18.04 12.88
CA ASN A 218 5.69 -18.22 12.66
C ASN A 218 5.92 -18.90 11.31
N GLY A 219 6.19 -18.11 10.27
CA GLY A 219 6.41 -18.57 8.91
C GLY A 219 7.23 -17.57 8.11
N ILE A 220 7.71 -18.00 6.94
CA ILE A 220 8.40 -17.12 6.00
C ILE A 220 7.32 -16.43 5.15
N ARG A 221 7.39 -15.11 5.03
CA ARG A 221 6.55 -14.34 4.10
C ARG A 221 6.89 -14.71 2.66
N SER A 222 5.90 -14.80 1.82
CA SER A 222 6.11 -14.96 0.38
C SER A 222 6.51 -13.62 -0.21
N HIS A 223 7.38 -13.63 -1.20
CA HIS A 223 7.72 -12.42 -1.95
C HIS A 223 6.47 -11.87 -2.66
N SER A 224 6.30 -10.56 -2.62
CA SER A 224 5.24 -9.84 -3.33
C SER A 224 5.71 -9.45 -4.73
N THR A 225 4.82 -9.54 -5.70
CA THR A 225 5.05 -9.08 -7.07
C THR A 225 4.80 -7.58 -7.18
N TYR A 226 3.82 -7.10 -6.41
CA TYR A 226 3.40 -5.70 -6.40
C TYR A 226 3.83 -4.99 -5.12
N TYR A 227 4.03 -3.70 -5.24
CA TYR A 227 4.04 -2.75 -4.14
C TYR A 227 2.75 -1.94 -4.24
N PRO A 228 1.74 -2.14 -3.37
CA PRO A 228 0.43 -1.54 -3.57
C PRO A 228 0.49 -0.01 -3.63
N LEU A 229 -0.01 0.57 -4.72
CA LEU A 229 -0.15 2.02 -4.84
C LEU A 229 -1.33 2.49 -3.99
N LYS A 230 -1.11 3.53 -3.16
CA LYS A 230 -2.14 4.06 -2.28
C LYS A 230 -3.15 4.90 -3.05
N MET A 231 -4.43 4.71 -2.71
CA MET A 231 -5.57 5.52 -3.10
C MET A 231 -6.25 6.07 -1.84
N ASP A 232 -6.62 7.33 -1.81
CA ASP A 232 -7.30 7.98 -0.69
C ASP A 232 -8.57 8.73 -1.11
N ASP A 233 -8.84 8.80 -2.40
CA ASP A 233 -10.08 9.30 -2.98
C ASP A 233 -10.62 8.29 -4.00
N VAL A 234 -11.82 7.76 -3.74
CA VAL A 234 -12.48 6.76 -4.59
C VAL A 234 -13.87 7.25 -4.95
N ARG A 235 -14.19 7.16 -6.23
CA ARG A 235 -15.51 7.51 -6.79
C ARG A 235 -16.32 6.27 -7.09
N TYR A 236 -17.53 6.24 -6.54
CA TYR A 236 -18.53 5.21 -6.78
C TYR A 236 -19.62 5.83 -7.65
N GLN A 237 -19.54 5.62 -8.97
CA GLN A 237 -20.60 6.06 -9.86
C GLN A 237 -21.76 5.07 -9.83
N CYS A 238 -22.95 5.59 -9.55
CA CYS A 238 -24.18 4.83 -9.53
C CYS A 238 -25.07 5.26 -10.70
N ALA A 239 -25.86 4.34 -11.22
CA ALA A 239 -26.84 4.63 -12.27
C ALA A 239 -27.89 5.63 -11.76
N SER A 240 -28.22 6.69 -12.54
CA SER A 240 -29.30 7.59 -12.21
C SER A 240 -30.64 7.12 -12.74
N VAL A 241 -30.66 6.08 -13.57
CA VAL A 241 -31.83 5.46 -14.20
C VAL A 241 -31.68 3.93 -14.28
N ASN A 242 -32.80 3.24 -14.39
CA ASN A 242 -32.79 1.84 -14.80
C ASN A 242 -32.44 1.72 -16.28
N GLY A 243 -31.65 0.74 -16.67
CA GLY A 243 -31.30 0.56 -18.07
C GLY A 243 -30.29 -0.51 -18.37
N LEU A 244 -29.63 -0.36 -19.52
CA LEU A 244 -28.63 -1.26 -20.06
C LEU A 244 -27.27 -0.57 -20.07
N TRP A 245 -26.29 -1.12 -19.38
CA TRP A 245 -24.95 -0.59 -19.23
C TRP A 245 -24.00 -1.02 -20.36
N TYR A 246 -23.35 -0.06 -20.98
CA TYR A 246 -22.35 -0.27 -22.05
C TYR A 246 -21.02 0.36 -21.65
N PRO A 247 -20.15 -0.37 -20.91
CA PRO A 247 -18.83 0.11 -20.54
C PRO A 247 -17.87 0.16 -21.74
N VAL A 248 -16.91 1.09 -21.70
CA VAL A 248 -15.77 1.13 -22.63
C VAL A 248 -14.44 0.95 -21.94
N LYS A 249 -14.45 0.81 -20.62
CA LYS A 249 -13.28 0.62 -19.78
C LYS A 249 -13.34 -0.74 -19.07
N LYS A 250 -12.19 -1.16 -18.53
CA LYS A 250 -12.06 -2.39 -17.76
C LYS A 250 -11.39 -2.10 -16.41
N PRO A 251 -11.59 -2.92 -15.39
CA PRO A 251 -10.78 -2.87 -14.16
C PRO A 251 -9.28 -2.91 -14.46
N GLY A 252 -8.53 -2.00 -13.83
CA GLY A 252 -7.11 -1.78 -14.08
C GLY A 252 -6.79 -0.73 -15.14
N ASP A 253 -7.76 -0.28 -15.96
CA ASP A 253 -7.55 0.79 -16.92
C ASP A 253 -7.33 2.13 -16.20
N ILE A 254 -6.36 2.90 -16.72
CA ILE A 254 -6.16 4.30 -16.33
C ILE A 254 -7.23 5.16 -16.99
N VAL A 255 -7.76 6.11 -16.22
CA VAL A 255 -8.73 7.09 -16.70
C VAL A 255 -8.28 8.50 -16.36
N HIS A 256 -8.66 9.46 -17.22
CA HIS A 256 -8.40 10.89 -17.03
C HIS A 256 -9.69 11.63 -16.76
N GLN A 257 -9.58 12.77 -16.08
CA GLN A 257 -10.74 13.64 -15.84
C GLN A 257 -11.49 13.91 -17.15
N ASP A 258 -12.83 13.88 -17.09
CA ASP A 258 -13.78 14.02 -18.21
C ASP A 258 -13.73 12.88 -19.25
N GLU A 259 -12.90 11.84 -19.05
CA GLU A 259 -12.85 10.70 -19.96
C GLU A 259 -14.16 9.90 -19.94
N TYR A 260 -14.60 9.46 -21.14
CA TYR A 260 -15.80 8.66 -21.31
C TYR A 260 -15.58 7.23 -20.79
N LEU A 261 -16.43 6.82 -19.84
CA LEU A 261 -16.37 5.51 -19.17
C LEU A 261 -17.36 4.50 -19.73
N GLY A 262 -18.50 4.98 -20.22
CA GLY A 262 -19.60 4.19 -20.75
C GLY A 262 -20.92 4.95 -20.74
N GLU A 263 -22.00 4.25 -21.11
CA GLU A 263 -23.32 4.83 -21.14
C GLU A 263 -24.42 3.85 -20.74
N ILE A 264 -25.53 4.39 -20.23
CA ILE A 264 -26.73 3.64 -19.93
C ILE A 264 -27.76 3.94 -21.01
N ARG A 265 -28.34 2.90 -21.58
CA ARG A 265 -29.38 3.01 -22.63
C ARG A 265 -30.70 2.43 -22.16
N ASP A 266 -31.80 2.91 -22.79
CA ASP A 266 -33.11 2.28 -22.65
C ASP A 266 -33.23 0.99 -23.48
N TYR A 267 -34.38 0.34 -23.42
CA TYR A 267 -34.64 -0.90 -24.16
C TYR A 267 -34.76 -0.72 -25.68
N GLU A 268 -34.92 0.51 -26.19
CA GLU A 268 -34.88 0.89 -27.58
C GLU A 268 -33.46 1.23 -28.08
N GLY A 269 -32.49 1.28 -27.16
CA GLY A 269 -31.07 1.58 -27.44
C GLY A 269 -30.73 3.07 -27.40
N ASN A 270 -31.65 3.95 -26.96
CA ASN A 270 -31.36 5.36 -26.82
C ASN A 270 -30.57 5.65 -25.56
N VAL A 271 -29.55 6.51 -25.65
CA VAL A 271 -28.73 6.92 -24.52
C VAL A 271 -29.54 7.72 -23.52
N GLN A 272 -29.58 7.26 -22.27
CA GLN A 272 -30.24 7.91 -21.14
C GLN A 272 -29.22 8.62 -20.24
N GLU A 273 -28.06 8.06 -20.09
CA GLU A 273 -27.00 8.59 -19.23
C GLU A 273 -25.60 8.33 -19.84
N ILE A 274 -24.72 9.33 -19.73
CA ILE A 274 -23.30 9.21 -20.11
C ILE A 274 -22.46 9.29 -18.84
N CYS A 275 -21.68 8.25 -18.57
CA CYS A 275 -20.73 8.22 -17.45
C CYS A 275 -19.36 8.73 -17.89
N ARG A 276 -18.82 9.71 -17.14
CA ARG A 276 -17.48 10.25 -17.32
C ARG A 276 -16.72 10.25 -16.00
N ALA A 277 -15.38 10.17 -16.07
CA ALA A 277 -14.54 10.25 -14.89
C ALA A 277 -14.50 11.66 -14.30
N ASP A 278 -14.70 11.80 -13.00
CA ASP A 278 -14.62 13.09 -12.30
C ASP A 278 -13.17 13.52 -12.00
N MET A 279 -12.24 12.59 -12.10
CA MET A 279 -10.81 12.78 -11.78
C MET A 279 -9.94 11.76 -12.52
N ASP A 280 -8.64 12.02 -12.55
CA ASP A 280 -7.66 11.02 -12.97
C ASP A 280 -7.62 9.85 -11.98
N GLY A 281 -7.49 8.62 -12.47
CA GLY A 281 -7.47 7.45 -11.60
C GLY A 281 -7.33 6.12 -12.32
N VAL A 282 -7.63 5.04 -11.60
CA VAL A 282 -7.66 3.67 -12.11
C VAL A 282 -8.98 3.02 -11.76
N ILE A 283 -9.57 2.32 -12.72
CA ILE A 283 -10.81 1.55 -12.49
C ILE A 283 -10.50 0.39 -11.54
N LEU A 284 -11.19 0.34 -10.40
CA LEU A 284 -11.10 -0.73 -9.42
C LEU A 284 -12.07 -1.86 -9.73
N TYR A 285 -13.34 -1.52 -9.95
CA TYR A 285 -14.34 -2.48 -10.37
C TYR A 285 -15.45 -1.84 -11.24
N GLN A 286 -16.16 -2.69 -11.96
CA GLN A 286 -17.36 -2.32 -12.69
C GLN A 286 -18.39 -3.46 -12.69
N VAL A 287 -19.64 -3.11 -12.93
CA VAL A 287 -20.72 -4.10 -13.16
C VAL A 287 -20.52 -4.73 -14.53
N SER A 288 -20.48 -6.05 -14.59
CA SER A 288 -20.36 -6.83 -15.82
C SER A 288 -21.69 -7.22 -16.44
N SER A 289 -22.81 -7.07 -15.69
CA SER A 289 -24.14 -7.32 -16.21
C SER A 289 -24.59 -6.22 -17.18
N LEU A 290 -25.38 -6.59 -18.17
CA LEU A 290 -26.01 -5.61 -19.04
C LEU A 290 -27.03 -4.74 -18.29
N GLN A 291 -27.75 -5.33 -17.33
CA GLN A 291 -28.76 -4.66 -16.51
C GLN A 291 -28.11 -3.81 -15.43
N VAL A 292 -28.61 -2.58 -15.27
CA VAL A 292 -28.36 -1.71 -14.12
C VAL A 292 -29.67 -1.14 -13.58
N VAL A 293 -29.67 -0.87 -12.28
CA VAL A 293 -30.81 -0.31 -11.58
C VAL A 293 -30.47 1.05 -11.00
N GLU A 294 -31.43 1.95 -10.95
CA GLU A 294 -31.28 3.28 -10.34
C GLU A 294 -30.75 3.18 -8.93
N GLY A 295 -29.70 3.97 -8.60
CA GLY A 295 -28.99 3.95 -7.34
C GLY A 295 -27.98 2.81 -7.17
N GLY A 296 -27.96 1.83 -8.08
CA GLY A 296 -26.98 0.74 -8.07
C GLY A 296 -25.62 1.18 -8.60
N PRO A 297 -24.51 0.62 -8.07
CA PRO A 297 -23.17 0.94 -8.55
C PRO A 297 -22.99 0.47 -9.99
N VAL A 298 -22.23 1.24 -10.78
CA VAL A 298 -21.94 0.94 -12.19
C VAL A 298 -20.45 0.74 -12.38
N ILE A 299 -19.64 1.69 -11.88
CA ILE A 299 -18.20 1.70 -12.04
C ILE A 299 -17.55 2.45 -10.87
N THR A 300 -16.40 1.95 -10.42
CA THR A 300 -15.63 2.57 -9.34
C THR A 300 -14.18 2.74 -9.77
N TYR A 301 -13.64 3.92 -9.49
CA TYR A 301 -12.23 4.23 -9.76
C TYR A 301 -11.66 5.08 -8.63
N GLY A 302 -10.34 4.97 -8.42
CA GLY A 302 -9.61 5.69 -7.39
C GLY A 302 -8.45 6.47 -7.95
N ASN A 303 -8.10 7.59 -7.28
CA ASN A 303 -6.87 8.31 -7.56
C ASN A 303 -5.65 7.44 -7.23
N ILE A 304 -4.50 7.77 -7.81
CA ILE A 304 -3.22 7.27 -7.31
C ILE A 304 -2.57 8.40 -6.55
N VAL A 305 -2.45 8.25 -5.23
CA VAL A 305 -1.59 9.13 -4.43
C VAL A 305 -0.18 8.96 -5.00
N ARG A 306 0.35 10.01 -5.58
CA ARG A 306 1.74 9.99 -6.06
C ARG A 306 2.64 9.89 -4.83
N GLU A 307 2.99 8.67 -4.47
CA GLU A 307 3.81 8.33 -3.29
C GLU A 307 5.23 8.94 -3.32
N LYS A 308 5.57 9.67 -4.38
CA LYS A 308 6.85 10.40 -4.42
C LYS A 308 7.08 11.17 -3.12
N ASP A 309 6.05 11.84 -2.60
CA ASP A 309 6.16 12.65 -1.38
C ASP A 309 6.19 11.81 -0.09
N GLU A 310 5.38 10.76 0.03
CA GLU A 310 5.42 9.87 1.21
C GLU A 310 6.70 9.03 1.25
N ARG A 311 7.16 8.52 0.13
CA ARG A 311 8.42 7.77 0.03
C ARG A 311 9.61 8.68 0.35
N LYS A 312 9.63 9.91 -0.18
CA LYS A 312 10.64 10.91 0.17
C LYS A 312 10.60 11.28 1.64
N THR A 313 9.41 11.42 2.23
CA THR A 313 9.24 11.67 3.66
C THR A 313 9.83 10.53 4.50
N ARG A 314 9.56 9.26 4.14
CA ARG A 314 10.13 8.09 4.83
C ARG A 314 11.66 8.03 4.68
N ILE A 315 12.19 8.30 3.48
CA ILE A 315 13.63 8.36 3.22
C ILE A 315 14.27 9.44 4.11
N ALA A 316 13.69 10.65 4.15
CA ALA A 316 14.19 11.73 4.99
C ALA A 316 14.16 11.35 6.48
N GLN A 317 13.05 10.75 6.98
CA GLN A 317 12.95 10.27 8.36
C GLN A 317 13.97 9.17 8.71
N TYR A 318 14.24 8.27 7.79
CA TYR A 318 15.24 7.23 7.97
C TYR A 318 16.64 7.85 8.13
N TRP A 319 17.01 8.76 7.25
CA TRP A 319 18.32 9.41 7.28
C TRP A 319 18.44 10.39 8.45
N THR A 320 17.36 11.07 8.88
CA THR A 320 17.34 11.86 10.12
C THR A 320 17.76 11.01 11.32
N ARG A 321 17.19 9.82 11.49
CA ARG A 321 17.54 8.91 12.61
C ARG A 321 19.00 8.44 12.59
N ARG A 322 19.62 8.44 11.44
CA ARG A 322 21.00 7.98 11.23
C ARG A 322 22.02 9.11 11.09
N SER A 323 21.58 10.37 11.08
CA SER A 323 22.43 11.51 10.75
C SER A 323 23.65 11.62 11.68
N ASP A 324 23.49 11.46 13.00
CA ASP A 324 24.58 11.51 13.97
C ASP A 324 25.63 10.41 13.72
N SER A 325 25.18 9.17 13.58
CA SER A 325 26.08 8.04 13.33
C SER A 325 26.80 8.15 11.99
N PHE A 326 26.10 8.71 10.99
CA PHE A 326 26.64 8.95 9.66
C PHE A 326 27.67 10.08 9.65
N LEU A 327 27.45 11.15 10.44
CA LEU A 327 28.42 12.22 10.67
C LEU A 327 29.73 11.66 11.22
N GLU A 328 29.68 10.86 12.30
CA GLU A 328 30.88 10.27 12.90
C GLU A 328 31.64 9.37 11.91
N GLN A 329 30.90 8.59 11.13
CA GLN A 329 31.49 7.74 10.10
C GLN A 329 32.21 8.58 9.03
N ARG A 330 31.59 9.66 8.53
CA ARG A 330 32.18 10.52 7.49
C ARG A 330 33.33 11.36 8.01
N ARG A 331 33.26 11.83 9.26
CA ARG A 331 34.38 12.48 9.94
C ARG A 331 35.59 11.55 10.00
N ALA A 332 35.41 10.32 10.43
CA ALA A 332 36.49 9.33 10.48
C ALA A 332 37.05 9.00 9.08
N GLU A 333 36.17 8.92 8.06
CA GLU A 333 36.58 8.67 6.67
C GLU A 333 37.42 9.82 6.10
N LEU A 334 37.07 11.08 6.36
CA LEU A 334 37.84 12.27 5.94
C LEU A 334 39.27 12.26 6.52
N HIS A 335 39.44 11.78 7.76
CA HIS A 335 40.74 11.74 8.43
C HIS A 335 41.51 10.43 8.18
N SER A 336 41.03 9.58 7.31
CA SER A 336 41.66 8.29 6.99
C SER A 336 42.33 8.29 5.61
N ALA A 337 43.07 7.22 5.32
CA ALA A 337 43.62 6.97 3.99
C ALA A 337 42.53 6.84 2.88
N LEU A 338 41.27 6.64 3.25
CA LEU A 338 40.16 6.52 2.32
C LEU A 338 39.89 7.85 1.60
N ALA A 339 40.03 9.00 2.28
CA ALA A 339 39.86 10.30 1.65
C ALA A 339 40.81 10.48 0.44
N GLY A 340 42.10 10.12 0.63
CA GLY A 340 43.06 10.18 -0.46
C GLY A 340 42.75 9.20 -1.61
N ARG A 341 42.24 8.01 -1.29
CA ARG A 341 41.81 7.03 -2.32
C ARG A 341 40.62 7.52 -3.10
N TRP A 342 39.60 8.08 -2.44
CA TRP A 342 38.44 8.66 -3.10
C TRP A 342 38.84 9.84 -4.00
N MET A 343 39.71 10.70 -3.52
CA MET A 343 40.18 11.82 -4.34
C MET A 343 40.97 11.34 -5.57
N ALA A 344 41.81 10.32 -5.42
CA ALA A 344 42.53 9.72 -6.53
C ALA A 344 41.59 9.08 -7.56
N GLU A 345 40.49 8.49 -7.10
CA GLU A 345 39.47 7.92 -8.00
C GLU A 345 38.71 9.02 -8.74
N LEU A 346 38.22 10.03 -8.05
CA LEU A 346 37.48 11.16 -8.65
C LEU A 346 38.35 11.89 -9.70
N LYS A 347 39.64 12.10 -9.43
CA LYS A 347 40.57 12.76 -10.35
C LYS A 347 40.72 12.06 -11.70
N LYS A 348 40.39 10.79 -11.82
CA LYS A 348 40.42 10.08 -13.11
C LYS A 348 39.35 10.57 -14.10
N TYR A 349 38.25 11.12 -13.56
CA TYR A 349 37.09 11.50 -14.35
C TYR A 349 36.85 13.01 -14.35
N LEU A 350 37.44 13.76 -13.41
CA LEU A 350 37.31 15.21 -13.37
C LEU A 350 37.98 15.85 -14.58
N PRO A 351 37.38 16.89 -15.21
CA PRO A 351 38.01 17.67 -16.26
C PRO A 351 39.31 18.33 -15.77
N GLU A 352 40.31 18.43 -16.65
CA GLU A 352 41.59 19.13 -16.37
C GLU A 352 41.42 20.65 -16.29
N LYS A 353 40.43 21.13 -15.54
CA LYS A 353 40.11 22.55 -15.36
C LYS A 353 40.16 22.90 -13.90
N LYS A 354 40.79 24.02 -13.57
CA LYS A 354 40.78 24.57 -12.21
C LYS A 354 39.43 25.23 -11.91
N ASN A 355 39.03 25.19 -10.63
CA ASN A 355 37.85 25.88 -10.15
C ASN A 355 36.56 25.48 -10.88
N LEU A 356 36.33 24.15 -10.94
CA LEU A 356 35.07 23.55 -11.46
C LEU A 356 33.89 23.95 -10.57
N ARG A 357 32.74 24.17 -11.19
CA ARG A 357 31.45 24.22 -10.48
C ARG A 357 30.89 22.81 -10.38
N ILE A 358 30.81 22.26 -9.17
CA ILE A 358 30.44 20.89 -8.92
C ILE A 358 29.16 20.83 -8.08
N LEU A 359 28.22 20.00 -8.49
CA LEU A 359 27.04 19.63 -7.69
C LEU A 359 27.24 18.23 -7.10
N ASP A 360 27.18 18.11 -5.77
CA ASP A 360 27.19 16.85 -5.04
C ASP A 360 25.74 16.51 -4.65
N VAL A 361 25.16 15.53 -5.35
CA VAL A 361 23.73 15.17 -5.20
C VAL A 361 23.59 14.04 -4.20
N GLY A 362 22.76 14.24 -3.17
CA GLY A 362 22.68 13.33 -2.02
C GLY A 362 23.95 13.37 -1.18
N CYS A 363 24.43 14.57 -0.88
CA CYS A 363 25.73 14.80 -0.26
C CYS A 363 25.84 14.23 1.19
N GLY A 364 24.70 13.89 1.83
CA GLY A 364 24.65 13.46 3.22
C GLY A 364 25.33 14.51 4.13
N THR A 365 26.27 14.07 4.95
CA THR A 365 27.06 14.97 5.82
C THR A 365 28.28 15.61 5.12
N GLY A 366 28.28 15.69 3.77
CA GLY A 366 29.15 16.53 2.97
C GLY A 366 30.52 15.95 2.63
N PHE A 367 30.74 14.64 2.70
CA PHE A 367 32.08 14.04 2.49
C PHE A 367 32.71 14.43 1.15
N PHE A 368 32.02 14.19 0.01
CA PHE A 368 32.58 14.57 -1.30
C PHE A 368 32.59 16.08 -1.51
N THR A 369 31.57 16.79 -1.04
CA THR A 369 31.50 18.26 -1.10
C THR A 369 32.74 18.88 -0.45
N ILE A 370 33.10 18.46 0.77
CA ILE A 370 34.26 18.95 1.52
C ILE A 370 35.55 18.55 0.82
N LEU A 371 35.66 17.30 0.39
CA LEU A 371 36.87 16.77 -0.25
C LEU A 371 37.22 17.55 -1.54
N LEU A 372 36.22 17.80 -2.38
CA LEU A 372 36.37 18.51 -3.64
C LEU A 372 36.61 20.03 -3.44
N ALA A 373 35.97 20.62 -2.42
CA ALA A 373 36.21 22.01 -2.05
C ALA A 373 37.66 22.26 -1.60
N LYS A 374 38.27 21.33 -0.83
CA LYS A 374 39.67 21.37 -0.43
C LYS A 374 40.66 21.30 -1.61
N GLU A 375 40.25 20.74 -2.75
CA GLU A 375 41.03 20.75 -4.00
C GLU A 375 40.87 22.06 -4.80
N GLY A 376 40.10 23.03 -4.29
CA GLY A 376 39.93 24.35 -4.88
C GLY A 376 38.78 24.44 -5.90
N HIS A 377 37.79 23.56 -5.83
CA HIS A 377 36.58 23.61 -6.65
C HIS A 377 35.44 24.37 -5.94
N GLN A 378 34.51 24.94 -6.71
CA GLN A 378 33.27 25.53 -6.19
C GLN A 378 32.22 24.43 -6.08
N VAL A 379 31.95 23.97 -4.86
CA VAL A 379 31.09 22.80 -4.65
C VAL A 379 29.83 23.19 -3.91
N THR A 380 28.70 22.72 -4.44
CA THR A 380 27.40 22.80 -3.79
C THR A 380 26.92 21.38 -3.50
N GLY A 381 26.66 21.05 -2.24
CA GLY A 381 26.06 19.81 -1.81
C GLY A 381 24.56 19.98 -1.57
N ILE A 382 23.75 19.05 -2.06
CA ILE A 382 22.31 18.99 -1.79
C ILE A 382 21.93 17.66 -1.18
N ASP A 383 21.02 17.68 -0.21
CA ASP A 383 20.42 16.50 0.40
C ASP A 383 18.96 16.79 0.80
N LEU A 384 18.11 15.78 0.74
CA LEU A 384 16.69 15.90 1.11
C LEU A 384 16.50 16.11 2.62
N THR A 385 17.48 15.69 3.45
CA THR A 385 17.38 15.61 4.91
C THR A 385 17.97 16.84 5.59
N PRO A 386 17.18 17.68 6.29
CA PRO A 386 17.68 18.88 6.96
C PRO A 386 18.80 18.61 7.97
N ASP A 387 18.71 17.49 8.73
CA ASP A 387 19.72 17.13 9.72
C ASP A 387 21.06 16.77 9.06
N MET A 388 21.05 16.08 7.92
CA MET A 388 22.26 15.83 7.12
C MET A 388 22.92 17.12 6.69
N ILE A 389 22.16 18.09 6.20
CA ILE A 389 22.69 19.41 5.79
C ILE A 389 23.23 20.21 6.96
N THR A 390 22.59 20.11 8.14
CA THR A 390 23.11 20.75 9.36
C THR A 390 24.48 20.18 9.72
N HIS A 391 24.61 18.86 9.79
CA HIS A 391 25.89 18.19 10.06
C HIS A 391 26.94 18.41 8.97
N ALA A 392 26.52 18.53 7.70
CA ALA A 392 27.44 18.84 6.61
C ALA A 392 28.07 20.23 6.76
N LYS A 393 27.28 21.22 7.20
CA LYS A 393 27.79 22.58 7.50
C LYS A 393 28.74 22.58 8.68
N GLU A 394 28.40 21.89 9.78
CA GLU A 394 29.28 21.74 10.96
C GLU A 394 30.62 21.10 10.57
N LEU A 395 30.58 19.99 9.83
CA LEU A 395 31.78 19.30 9.39
C LEU A 395 32.62 20.14 8.42
N ALA A 396 32.02 20.93 7.54
CA ALA A 396 32.73 21.84 6.64
C ALA A 396 33.43 22.97 7.40
N GLU A 397 32.79 23.50 8.46
CA GLU A 397 33.40 24.50 9.35
C GLU A 397 34.62 23.91 10.11
N GLU A 398 34.49 22.71 10.68
CA GLU A 398 35.58 21.96 11.32
C GLU A 398 36.76 21.77 10.35
N GLU A 399 36.46 21.41 9.11
CA GLU A 399 37.41 21.12 8.05
C GLU A 399 37.93 22.36 7.30
N LYS A 400 37.37 23.55 7.61
CA LYS A 400 37.69 24.85 6.95
C LYS A 400 37.53 24.78 5.43
N ALA A 401 36.49 24.08 4.98
CA ALA A 401 36.17 23.93 3.57
C ALA A 401 35.18 25.01 3.13
N ASP A 402 35.50 25.73 2.08
CA ASP A 402 34.61 26.75 1.48
C ASP A 402 33.68 26.10 0.45
N CYS A 403 32.49 25.75 0.89
CA CYS A 403 31.47 25.06 0.08
C CYS A 403 30.05 25.45 0.53
N ARG A 404 29.04 25.10 -0.27
CA ARG A 404 27.64 25.39 0.02
C ARG A 404 26.84 24.11 0.28
N PHE A 405 25.85 24.23 1.16
CA PHE A 405 24.92 23.12 1.43
C PHE A 405 23.48 23.63 1.44
N MET A 406 22.59 22.89 0.77
CA MET A 406 21.17 23.22 0.65
C MET A 406 20.30 21.98 0.87
N VAL A 407 19.19 22.16 1.61
CA VAL A 407 18.14 21.15 1.66
C VAL A 407 17.41 21.20 0.33
N MET A 408 17.48 20.12 -0.45
CA MET A 408 16.93 20.09 -1.80
C MET A 408 16.68 18.64 -2.27
N ASP A 409 15.64 18.48 -3.07
CA ASP A 409 15.29 17.19 -3.66
C ASP A 409 16.23 16.86 -4.84
N ALA A 410 16.86 15.69 -4.79
CA ALA A 410 17.72 15.19 -5.86
C ALA A 410 16.97 14.96 -7.19
N GLU A 411 15.66 14.68 -7.14
CA GLU A 411 14.83 14.48 -8.33
C GLU A 411 14.32 15.79 -8.95
N ALA A 412 14.43 16.92 -8.24
CA ALA A 412 13.98 18.23 -8.73
C ALA A 412 14.91 19.34 -8.23
N PRO A 413 16.19 19.35 -8.64
CA PRO A 413 17.14 20.37 -8.21
C PRO A 413 16.77 21.74 -8.80
N ASP A 414 16.55 22.72 -7.90
CA ASP A 414 16.18 24.09 -8.25
C ASP A 414 17.44 24.91 -8.65
N PHE A 415 18.02 24.53 -9.78
CA PHE A 415 19.13 25.22 -10.42
C PHE A 415 18.83 25.53 -11.90
N PRO A 416 19.42 26.59 -12.45
CA PRO A 416 19.34 26.87 -13.89
C PRO A 416 19.89 25.72 -14.74
N ASP A 417 19.46 25.66 -16.00
CA ASP A 417 20.04 24.76 -16.98
C ASP A 417 21.54 25.08 -17.17
N GLU A 418 22.32 24.03 -17.41
CA GLU A 418 23.74 24.16 -17.75
C GLU A 418 24.58 24.92 -16.70
N GLU A 419 24.27 24.78 -15.43
CA GLU A 419 24.94 25.47 -14.31
C GLU A 419 26.29 24.85 -13.95
N PHE A 420 26.40 23.52 -13.92
CA PHE A 420 27.52 22.77 -13.34
C PHE A 420 28.45 22.18 -14.40
N ASP A 421 29.76 22.20 -14.13
CA ASP A 421 30.78 21.53 -14.97
C ASP A 421 30.80 20.00 -14.65
N VAL A 422 30.48 19.63 -13.39
CA VAL A 422 30.51 18.26 -12.92
C VAL A 422 29.34 18.02 -11.97
N ILE A 423 28.74 16.84 -12.05
CA ILE A 423 27.82 16.31 -11.05
C ILE A 423 28.44 15.05 -10.44
N VAL A 424 28.47 14.97 -9.11
CA VAL A 424 28.89 13.79 -8.39
C VAL A 424 27.74 13.25 -7.54
N SER A 425 27.67 11.95 -7.38
CA SER A 425 26.72 11.28 -6.48
C SER A 425 27.35 10.01 -5.91
N ARG A 426 27.04 9.70 -4.64
CA ARG A 426 27.57 8.50 -3.99
C ARG A 426 26.49 7.80 -3.16
N ASN A 427 26.19 6.55 -3.48
CA ASN A 427 25.22 5.73 -2.75
C ASN A 427 23.83 6.35 -2.64
N LEU A 428 23.34 6.98 -3.71
CA LEU A 428 22.07 7.70 -3.73
C LEU A 428 21.01 7.02 -4.60
N THR A 429 21.37 6.60 -5.83
CA THR A 429 20.37 6.31 -6.87
C THR A 429 19.45 5.14 -6.53
N TRP A 430 19.90 4.19 -5.72
CA TRP A 430 19.09 3.09 -5.21
C TRP A 430 18.00 3.53 -4.21
N THR A 431 18.10 4.75 -3.66
CA THR A 431 17.10 5.31 -2.75
C THR A 431 16.03 6.15 -3.45
N LEU A 432 16.28 6.56 -4.70
CA LEU A 432 15.41 7.51 -5.40
C LEU A 432 14.09 6.84 -5.84
N PRO A 433 12.93 7.45 -5.53
CA PRO A 433 11.63 7.00 -6.05
C PRO A 433 11.53 7.01 -7.58
N ASP A 434 12.19 7.98 -8.24
CA ASP A 434 12.21 8.12 -9.69
C ASP A 434 13.62 8.47 -10.18
N ALA A 435 14.48 7.45 -10.22
CA ALA A 435 15.86 7.63 -10.65
C ALA A 435 15.98 8.12 -12.11
N GLU A 436 15.05 7.73 -12.99
CA GLU A 436 15.07 8.17 -14.39
C GLU A 436 14.83 9.68 -14.49
N HIS A 437 13.82 10.19 -13.79
CA HIS A 437 13.57 11.63 -13.74
C HIS A 437 14.74 12.39 -13.09
N ALA A 438 15.32 11.86 -12.03
CA ALA A 438 16.49 12.44 -11.39
C ALA A 438 17.65 12.61 -12.38
N TYR A 439 17.96 11.56 -13.16
CA TYR A 439 19.01 11.66 -14.18
C TYR A 439 18.69 12.69 -15.28
N GLN A 440 17.43 12.84 -15.68
CA GLN A 440 17.01 13.87 -16.64
C GLN A 440 17.25 15.27 -16.08
N GLU A 441 16.90 15.52 -14.81
CA GLU A 441 17.14 16.79 -14.13
C GLU A 441 18.64 17.07 -13.91
N TRP A 442 19.42 16.05 -13.56
CA TRP A 442 20.87 16.20 -13.44
C TRP A 442 21.50 16.53 -14.79
N PHE A 443 21.03 15.89 -15.86
CA PHE A 443 21.48 16.22 -17.22
C PHE A 443 21.09 17.65 -17.62
N ARG A 444 19.92 18.15 -17.22
CA ARG A 444 19.47 19.52 -17.48
C ARG A 444 20.41 20.57 -16.84
N VAL A 445 20.80 20.36 -15.60
CA VAL A 445 21.67 21.31 -14.88
C VAL A 445 23.14 21.12 -15.18
N LEU A 446 23.55 20.08 -15.90
CA LEU A 446 24.91 19.83 -16.35
C LEU A 446 25.19 20.56 -17.65
N LYS A 447 26.34 21.26 -17.75
CA LYS A 447 26.76 21.95 -18.97
C LYS A 447 26.99 20.98 -20.13
N PRO A 448 26.82 21.41 -21.38
CA PRO A 448 27.28 20.68 -22.53
C PRO A 448 28.76 20.30 -22.42
N GLY A 449 29.04 18.99 -22.53
CA GLY A 449 30.40 18.45 -22.34
C GLY A 449 30.82 18.32 -20.88
N GLY A 450 29.93 18.58 -19.93
CA GLY A 450 30.13 18.31 -18.50
C GLY A 450 30.18 16.80 -18.18
N VAL A 451 30.64 16.46 -16.99
CA VAL A 451 30.86 15.08 -16.55
C VAL A 451 29.93 14.75 -15.38
N MET A 452 29.28 13.57 -15.46
CA MET A 452 28.53 13.00 -14.34
C MET A 452 29.28 11.79 -13.79
N ILE A 453 29.52 11.76 -12.48
CA ILE A 453 30.19 10.69 -11.76
C ILE A 453 29.23 10.13 -10.72
N ASN A 454 28.66 8.94 -10.99
CA ASN A 454 27.81 8.24 -10.03
C ASN A 454 28.54 7.00 -9.49
N LEU A 455 28.60 6.88 -8.16
CA LEU A 455 29.36 5.86 -7.44
C LEU A 455 28.42 5.15 -6.46
N ASP A 456 27.65 4.19 -6.95
CA ASP A 456 26.77 3.36 -6.14
C ASP A 456 27.40 2.00 -5.84
N ALA A 457 27.18 1.49 -4.64
CA ALA A 457 27.52 0.13 -4.29
C ALA A 457 26.50 -0.83 -4.93
N ASN A 458 26.97 -2.02 -5.31
CA ASN A 458 26.07 -3.09 -5.74
C ASN A 458 25.42 -3.72 -4.50
N TYR A 459 24.24 -3.23 -4.12
CA TYR A 459 23.46 -3.77 -3.01
C TYR A 459 22.68 -5.05 -3.38
N GLY A 460 22.86 -5.57 -4.59
CA GLY A 460 22.17 -6.76 -5.10
C GLY A 460 20.67 -6.50 -5.32
N ALA A 461 19.86 -7.50 -5.01
CA ALA A 461 18.39 -7.39 -5.08
C ALA A 461 17.76 -6.92 -3.76
N ALA A 462 18.53 -6.29 -2.85
CA ALA A 462 17.97 -5.76 -1.60
C ALA A 462 17.15 -4.50 -1.91
N ASP A 463 15.86 -4.56 -1.65
CA ASP A 463 14.98 -3.40 -1.69
C ASP A 463 15.25 -2.50 -0.46
N PHE A 464 15.14 -1.18 -0.63
CA PHE A 464 15.29 -0.22 0.47
C PHE A 464 14.29 -0.51 1.61
N ALA A 465 13.10 -1.00 1.29
CA ALA A 465 12.11 -1.45 2.26
C ALA A 465 12.61 -2.60 3.15
N ASP A 466 13.44 -3.50 2.61
CA ASP A 466 13.99 -4.64 3.36
C ASP A 466 15.16 -4.24 4.28
N THR A 467 15.81 -3.11 4.02
CA THR A 467 16.95 -2.62 4.82
C THR A 467 16.59 -1.51 5.80
N ALA A 468 15.40 -0.90 5.66
CA ALA A 468 14.94 0.17 6.54
C ALA A 468 14.47 -0.32 7.93
N ASP A 469 14.24 -1.63 8.09
CA ASP A 469 13.88 -2.26 9.37
C ASP A 469 15.10 -2.89 10.11
N LEU A 470 16.32 -2.70 9.60
CA LEU A 470 17.57 -3.07 10.24
C LEU A 470 18.23 -1.85 10.89
#